data_6ac717d2b7c85534e3301e45703df6ea
#
_entry.id   6ac717d2b7c85534e3301e45703df6ea
#
_cell.length_a   1.000
_cell.length_b   1.000
_cell.length_c   1.000
_cell.angle_alpha   90.00
_cell.angle_beta   90.00
_cell.angle_gamma   90.00
#
_symmetry.space_group_name_H-M   'P 1'
#
loop_
_entity.id
_entity.type
_entity.pdbx_description
1 polymer ?
#
loop_
_entity_poly.entity_id
_entity_poly.type
_entity_poly.pdbx_seq_one_letter_code
_entity_poly.pdbx_strand_id
1 'polypeptide(L)'
;MKESEDNRRQFIRNSVSTAAGLMLLPGLAAPGMAEQASASSLVRPVKDTFMPAMPPRIKFSVIGMNHGHIYGQVEAVTRGGGELVSFYAKEADLAAAFAKRYPQAKQAQSEAEILDDKSIHLILSSAIPNERAPLGIRVMKSGKDYMVDKPGITTLEQLAQVRKVQKDTKRIYSIMYSERLENRATIKAGELVKEGLIGKVVQTIGLGPHRMTPKSRPEWFFDKKRFGGIICDIASHQFDQFLFFTGSTKAEIVASQVGNVNHPQYPKFEDFGDTMLRGNGGTGYIRVDWFTPDGLKSWGDGRLTVLGTEGYIEIRKNIDIAGREGGNHLFVVNNKETQYIDCSKVELPYGRQLVDDVLNRTETAMSQEHCFLATELALKAQKNAQNVAALS
;
A
#
# COMPACT_ATOMS: atom_id res chain seq x y z
N MET A 1 -17.43 20.51 -46.25
CA MET A 1 -16.93 21.01 -44.95
C MET A 1 -17.93 21.85 -44.15
N LYS A 2 -19.19 22.08 -44.59
CA LYS A 2 -20.22 22.80 -43.84
C LYS A 2 -21.22 21.89 -43.08
N GLU A 3 -21.34 20.61 -43.45
CA GLU A 3 -22.26 19.68 -42.78
C GLU A 3 -21.76 19.09 -41.44
N SER A 4 -20.46 19.15 -41.14
CA SER A 4 -19.96 18.62 -39.89
C SER A 4 -20.02 19.54 -38.68
N GLU A 5 -20.21 20.86 -38.90
CA GLU A 5 -20.34 21.83 -37.81
C GLU A 5 -21.79 21.98 -37.29
N ASP A 6 -22.78 21.72 -38.12
CA ASP A 6 -24.19 21.80 -37.69
C ASP A 6 -24.58 20.60 -36.80
N ASN A 7 -24.04 19.41 -37.02
CA ASN A 7 -24.28 18.24 -36.17
C ASN A 7 -23.71 18.37 -34.77
N ARG A 8 -22.60 19.07 -34.59
CA ARG A 8 -22.02 19.35 -33.27
C ARG A 8 -22.85 20.36 -32.47
N ARG A 9 -23.40 21.39 -33.13
CA ARG A 9 -24.23 22.40 -32.46
C ARG A 9 -25.61 21.85 -32.08
N GLN A 10 -26.14 20.91 -32.82
CA GLN A 10 -27.44 20.28 -32.54
C GLN A 10 -27.31 19.27 -31.38
N PHE A 11 -26.18 18.55 -31.26
CA PHE A 11 -25.89 17.68 -30.11
C PHE A 11 -25.78 18.46 -28.79
N ILE A 12 -25.13 19.62 -28.78
CA ILE A 12 -24.98 20.46 -27.59
C ILE A 12 -26.34 21.10 -27.19
N ARG A 13 -27.23 21.47 -28.15
CA ARG A 13 -28.55 22.01 -27.83
C ARG A 13 -29.50 20.99 -27.23
N ASN A 14 -29.44 19.75 -27.62
CA ASN A 14 -30.31 18.70 -27.09
C ASN A 14 -29.91 18.18 -25.69
N SER A 15 -28.71 18.50 -25.22
CA SER A 15 -28.24 18.13 -23.88
C SER A 15 -28.61 19.14 -22.78
N VAL A 16 -29.17 20.30 -23.13
CA VAL A 16 -29.49 21.40 -22.17
C VAL A 16 -30.97 21.49 -21.83
N SER A 17 -31.87 20.73 -22.48
CA SER A 17 -33.31 20.91 -22.38
C SER A 17 -34.05 19.96 -21.43
N THR A 18 -33.40 19.29 -20.51
CA THR A 18 -34.09 18.37 -19.58
C THR A 18 -33.76 18.62 -18.09
N ALA A 19 -33.69 19.88 -17.67
CA ALA A 19 -33.63 20.24 -16.27
C ALA A 19 -34.33 21.59 -15.99
N ALA A 20 -35.64 21.59 -16.07
CA ALA A 20 -36.45 22.68 -15.51
C ALA A 20 -37.84 22.15 -15.16
N GLY A 21 -38.13 22.05 -13.88
CA GLY A 21 -39.51 21.84 -13.38
C GLY A 21 -39.57 21.15 -12.04
N LEU A 22 -39.60 21.88 -10.94
CA LEU A 22 -40.61 21.92 -9.85
C LEU A 22 -40.05 22.69 -8.63
N MET A 23 -40.52 23.89 -8.53
CA MET A 23 -41.41 24.58 -7.56
C MET A 23 -41.01 24.57 -6.09
N LEU A 24 -40.81 25.78 -5.66
CA LEU A 24 -40.86 26.50 -4.38
C LEU A 24 -41.95 26.05 -3.39
N LEU A 25 -41.63 26.06 -2.09
CA LEU A 25 -42.35 26.83 -1.05
C LEU A 25 -41.45 27.03 0.19
N PRO A 26 -41.65 28.13 0.95
CA PRO A 26 -40.71 28.66 1.90
C PRO A 26 -41.09 28.42 3.38
N GLY A 27 -40.12 28.54 4.29
CA GLY A 27 -40.44 28.60 5.71
C GLY A 27 -39.27 28.66 6.67
N LEU A 28 -38.87 29.89 7.07
CA LEU A 28 -38.44 30.38 8.39
C LEU A 28 -37.13 29.84 9.06
N ALA A 29 -36.06 30.63 8.99
CA ALA A 29 -35.42 31.45 10.04
C ALA A 29 -34.67 30.73 11.20
N ALA A 30 -33.38 30.67 11.16
CA ALA A 30 -32.25 31.30 11.85
C ALA A 30 -32.06 31.03 13.37
N PRO A 31 -30.89 31.36 13.98
CA PRO A 31 -29.54 30.94 13.68
C PRO A 31 -28.90 30.24 14.94
N GLY A 32 -28.04 29.31 14.75
CA GLY A 32 -27.26 28.69 15.83
C GLY A 32 -25.82 28.43 15.39
N MET A 33 -24.90 28.95 16.15
CA MET A 33 -23.47 29.03 15.95
C MET A 33 -22.82 27.71 15.53
N ALA A 34 -22.04 27.81 14.48
CA ALA A 34 -21.23 26.71 13.98
C ALA A 34 -20.01 26.48 14.90
N GLU A 35 -20.02 25.40 15.60
CA GLU A 35 -18.85 24.80 16.22
C GLU A 35 -18.11 23.99 15.15
N GLN A 36 -16.93 24.45 14.75
CA GLN A 36 -16.05 23.76 13.81
C GLN A 36 -15.49 22.50 14.51
N ALA A 37 -16.17 21.40 14.34
CA ALA A 37 -15.61 20.10 14.68
C ALA A 37 -14.56 19.73 13.63
N SER A 38 -13.32 19.62 14.05
CA SER A 38 -12.20 19.06 13.31
C SER A 38 -12.59 17.66 12.78
N ALA A 39 -12.55 17.50 11.45
CA ALA A 39 -12.74 16.21 10.81
C ALA A 39 -11.51 15.32 11.06
N SER A 40 -11.38 14.77 12.25
CA SER A 40 -10.62 13.58 12.53
C SER A 40 -11.31 12.41 11.85
N SER A 41 -10.62 11.76 10.91
CA SER A 41 -11.12 10.62 10.14
C SER A 41 -11.54 9.48 11.06
N LEU A 42 -12.82 9.41 11.36
CA LEU A 42 -13.45 8.23 11.97
C LEU A 42 -13.55 7.11 10.91
N VAL A 43 -12.46 6.42 10.66
CA VAL A 43 -12.56 5.04 10.19
C VAL A 43 -13.12 4.25 11.38
N ARG A 44 -14.43 3.99 11.36
CA ARG A 44 -15.02 3.03 12.29
C ARG A 44 -14.37 1.68 11.99
N PRO A 45 -13.78 0.98 12.97
CA PRO A 45 -13.33 -0.37 12.76
C PRO A 45 -14.57 -1.23 12.42
N VAL A 46 -14.55 -1.83 11.24
CA VAL A 46 -15.45 -2.97 10.97
C VAL A 46 -15.13 -3.97 12.09
N LYS A 47 -16.13 -4.35 12.87
CA LYS A 47 -15.99 -5.44 13.85
C LYS A 47 -15.72 -6.70 13.05
N ASP A 48 -14.42 -7.03 12.86
CA ASP A 48 -14.03 -8.34 12.38
C ASP A 48 -14.65 -9.36 13.34
N THR A 49 -15.38 -10.31 12.79
CA THR A 49 -15.85 -11.48 13.53
C THR A 49 -14.60 -12.20 14.04
N PHE A 50 -14.40 -12.09 15.34
CA PHE A 50 -13.27 -12.61 16.09
C PHE A 50 -13.09 -14.11 15.79
N MET A 51 -12.07 -14.45 15.01
CA MET A 51 -11.46 -15.77 15.18
C MET A 51 -10.80 -15.76 16.58
N PRO A 52 -10.96 -16.81 17.39
CA PRO A 52 -10.33 -16.86 18.71
C PRO A 52 -8.84 -16.61 18.52
N ALA A 53 -8.28 -15.65 19.28
CA ALA A 53 -6.87 -15.34 19.25
C ALA A 53 -6.09 -16.63 19.50
N MET A 54 -5.27 -17.05 18.53
CA MET A 54 -4.37 -18.18 18.75
C MET A 54 -3.45 -17.85 19.93
N PRO A 55 -3.10 -18.84 20.78
CA PRO A 55 -2.16 -18.58 21.86
C PRO A 55 -0.85 -18.03 21.30
N PRO A 56 -0.19 -17.10 22.02
CA PRO A 56 1.05 -16.48 21.55
C PRO A 56 2.10 -17.54 21.17
N ARG A 57 2.61 -17.44 19.94
CA ARG A 57 3.57 -18.38 19.37
C ARG A 57 4.96 -17.77 19.25
N ILE A 58 5.03 -16.45 19.04
CA ILE A 58 6.26 -15.66 19.01
C ILE A 58 6.06 -14.36 19.79
N LYS A 59 7.16 -13.82 20.33
CA LYS A 59 7.20 -12.45 20.85
C LYS A 59 7.74 -11.52 19.78
N PHE A 60 7.12 -10.34 19.64
CA PHE A 60 7.60 -9.29 18.76
C PHE A 60 7.60 -7.92 19.45
N SER A 61 8.40 -7.02 18.92
CA SER A 61 8.48 -5.64 19.39
C SER A 61 8.46 -4.65 18.23
N VAL A 62 8.23 -3.37 18.54
CA VAL A 62 8.17 -2.28 17.57
C VAL A 62 9.35 -1.33 17.80
N ILE A 63 10.08 -0.98 16.73
CA ILE A 63 11.12 0.05 16.75
C ILE A 63 10.84 1.05 15.63
N GLY A 64 10.53 2.32 16.00
CA GLY A 64 10.19 3.37 15.05
C GLY A 64 8.77 3.26 14.51
N MET A 65 7.98 4.33 14.67
CA MET A 65 6.55 4.36 14.35
C MET A 65 6.13 5.69 13.73
N ASN A 66 6.99 6.24 12.85
CA ASN A 66 6.80 7.53 12.18
C ASN A 66 5.68 7.52 11.13
N HIS A 67 5.14 6.35 10.81
CA HIS A 67 4.03 6.18 9.87
C HIS A 67 2.92 5.31 10.48
N GLY A 68 1.66 5.69 10.24
CA GLY A 68 0.48 5.02 10.83
C GLY A 68 0.28 3.56 10.42
N HIS A 69 0.98 3.06 9.40
CA HIS A 69 0.93 1.66 9.00
C HIS A 69 1.42 0.69 10.09
N ILE A 70 2.16 1.18 11.09
CA ILE A 70 2.60 0.34 12.22
C ILE A 70 1.43 -0.37 12.91
N TYR A 71 0.28 0.28 13.01
CA TYR A 71 -0.90 -0.30 13.66
C TYR A 71 -1.42 -1.51 12.89
N GLY A 72 -1.50 -1.42 11.55
CA GLY A 72 -1.86 -2.57 10.69
C GLY A 72 -0.84 -3.69 10.74
N GLN A 73 0.47 -3.37 10.86
CA GLN A 73 1.52 -4.37 11.05
C GLN A 73 1.33 -5.13 12.36
N VAL A 74 1.10 -4.43 13.47
CA VAL A 74 0.84 -5.04 14.78
C VAL A 74 -0.40 -5.93 14.73
N GLU A 75 -1.49 -5.45 14.12
CA GLU A 75 -2.74 -6.22 13.97
C GLU A 75 -2.52 -7.51 13.15
N ALA A 76 -1.78 -7.45 12.04
CA ALA A 76 -1.49 -8.61 11.20
C ALA A 76 -0.70 -9.69 11.96
N VAL A 77 0.37 -9.30 12.67
CA VAL A 77 1.22 -10.25 13.41
C VAL A 77 0.50 -10.79 14.64
N THR A 78 -0.29 -9.95 15.34
CA THR A 78 -1.10 -10.40 16.48
C THR A 78 -2.16 -11.41 16.03
N ARG A 79 -2.86 -11.15 14.92
CA ARG A 79 -3.81 -12.08 14.30
C ARG A 79 -3.13 -13.42 13.93
N GLY A 80 -1.84 -13.38 13.57
CA GLY A 80 -1.03 -14.57 13.26
C GLY A 80 -0.52 -15.34 14.48
N GLY A 81 -0.75 -14.85 15.69
CA GLY A 81 -0.28 -15.48 16.94
C GLY A 81 1.00 -14.87 17.52
N GLY A 82 1.35 -13.62 17.12
CA GLY A 82 2.42 -12.87 17.77
C GLY A 82 1.93 -12.12 19.00
N GLU A 83 2.79 -12.02 20.03
CA GLU A 83 2.61 -11.21 21.24
C GLU A 83 3.48 -9.96 21.16
N LEU A 84 2.84 -8.77 21.22
CA LEU A 84 3.55 -7.49 21.34
C LEU A 84 4.03 -7.31 22.77
N VAL A 85 5.34 -7.34 22.98
CA VAL A 85 5.93 -7.28 24.35
C VAL A 85 6.54 -5.93 24.67
N SER A 86 7.13 -5.22 23.70
CA SER A 86 7.75 -3.92 23.94
C SER A 86 7.81 -3.06 22.67
N PHE A 87 8.12 -1.77 22.88
CA PHE A 87 8.30 -0.82 21.78
C PHE A 87 9.30 0.27 22.14
N TYR A 88 9.89 0.88 21.11
CA TYR A 88 10.77 2.04 21.23
C TYR A 88 10.56 3.03 20.08
N ALA A 89 10.47 4.32 20.41
CA ALA A 89 10.52 5.42 19.45
C ALA A 89 11.43 6.52 20.00
N LYS A 90 12.11 7.20 19.10
CA LYS A 90 12.90 8.41 19.45
C LYS A 90 11.99 9.59 19.80
N GLU A 91 10.84 9.67 19.15
CA GLU A 91 9.85 10.73 19.28
C GLU A 91 8.90 10.43 20.44
N ALA A 92 8.92 11.29 21.46
CA ALA A 92 8.17 11.08 22.70
C ALA A 92 6.64 11.09 22.48
N ASP A 93 6.14 11.90 21.56
CA ASP A 93 4.73 11.99 21.20
C ASP A 93 4.23 10.70 20.50
N LEU A 94 5.04 10.14 19.61
CA LEU A 94 4.74 8.86 18.94
C LEU A 94 4.76 7.70 19.95
N ALA A 95 5.74 7.70 20.87
CA ALA A 95 5.82 6.70 21.94
C ALA A 95 4.59 6.78 22.85
N ALA A 96 4.17 7.98 23.26
CA ALA A 96 2.99 8.18 24.10
C ALA A 96 1.69 7.74 23.39
N ALA A 97 1.53 8.06 22.10
CA ALA A 97 0.38 7.64 21.31
C ALA A 97 0.31 6.11 21.18
N PHE A 98 1.45 5.47 20.98
CA PHE A 98 1.55 4.01 20.86
C PHE A 98 1.27 3.33 22.21
N ALA A 99 1.82 3.83 23.33
CA ALA A 99 1.56 3.34 24.68
C ALA A 99 0.06 3.41 25.05
N LYS A 100 -0.61 4.49 24.65
CA LYS A 100 -2.07 4.64 24.88
C LYS A 100 -2.88 3.57 24.14
N ARG A 101 -2.46 3.17 22.95
CA ARG A 101 -3.15 2.13 22.15
C ARG A 101 -2.83 0.72 22.62
N TYR A 102 -1.59 0.49 23.08
CA TYR A 102 -1.09 -0.82 23.50
C TYR A 102 -0.51 -0.75 24.92
N PRO A 103 -1.37 -0.54 25.95
CA PRO A 103 -0.93 -0.34 27.34
C PRO A 103 -0.26 -1.59 27.95
N GLN A 104 -0.43 -2.77 27.34
CA GLN A 104 0.22 -4.01 27.76
C GLN A 104 1.69 -4.09 27.32
N ALA A 105 2.11 -3.30 26.32
CA ALA A 105 3.48 -3.35 25.80
C ALA A 105 4.41 -2.44 26.63
N LYS A 106 5.59 -2.96 27.01
CA LYS A 106 6.58 -2.17 27.77
C LYS A 106 7.25 -1.15 26.85
N GLN A 107 7.30 0.12 27.24
CA GLN A 107 8.16 1.09 26.59
C GLN A 107 9.63 0.84 26.99
N ALA A 108 10.48 0.50 26.01
CA ALA A 108 11.91 0.33 26.24
C ALA A 108 12.63 1.69 26.28
N GLN A 109 13.76 1.75 26.98
CA GLN A 109 14.58 2.96 27.11
C GLN A 109 15.46 3.22 25.89
N SER A 110 15.75 2.16 25.10
CA SER A 110 16.59 2.25 23.90
C SER A 110 16.28 1.14 22.91
N GLU A 111 16.71 1.34 21.65
CA GLU A 111 16.73 0.28 20.63
C GLU A 111 17.52 -0.95 21.10
N ALA A 112 18.67 -0.72 21.78
CA ALA A 112 19.54 -1.80 22.26
C ALA A 112 18.83 -2.72 23.28
N GLU A 113 18.02 -2.17 24.19
CA GLU A 113 17.24 -2.98 25.15
C GLU A 113 16.36 -4.02 24.43
N ILE A 114 15.76 -3.65 23.32
CA ILE A 114 14.94 -4.58 22.51
C ILE A 114 15.81 -5.54 21.72
N LEU A 115 16.89 -5.07 21.11
CA LEU A 115 17.75 -5.91 20.27
C LEU A 115 18.56 -6.95 21.08
N ASP A 116 18.87 -6.66 22.33
CA ASP A 116 19.62 -7.56 23.23
C ASP A 116 18.71 -8.61 23.88
N ASP A 117 17.40 -8.38 23.97
CA ASP A 117 16.44 -9.34 24.52
C ASP A 117 16.28 -10.57 23.59
N LYS A 118 16.82 -11.71 24.03
CA LYS A 118 16.80 -12.97 23.26
C LYS A 118 15.43 -13.63 23.18
N SER A 119 14.46 -13.19 23.98
CA SER A 119 13.08 -13.72 23.91
C SER A 119 12.27 -13.15 22.74
N ILE A 120 12.71 -12.04 22.12
CA ILE A 120 12.05 -11.38 21.01
C ILE A 120 12.51 -12.02 19.70
N HIS A 121 11.55 -12.44 18.87
CA HIS A 121 11.80 -13.14 17.62
C HIS A 121 11.75 -12.20 16.41
N LEU A 122 10.83 -11.23 16.42
CA LEU A 122 10.49 -10.37 15.26
C LEU A 122 10.43 -8.90 15.69
N ILE A 123 10.98 -8.02 14.87
CA ILE A 123 10.85 -6.57 15.03
C ILE A 123 9.99 -6.01 13.90
N LEU A 124 9.00 -5.19 14.26
CA LEU A 124 8.21 -4.40 13.32
C LEU A 124 8.70 -2.97 13.28
N SER A 125 8.61 -2.32 12.12
CA SER A 125 8.97 -0.91 12.00
C SER A 125 8.17 -0.19 10.93
N SER A 126 7.77 1.04 11.23
CA SER A 126 7.38 2.05 10.26
C SER A 126 8.12 3.37 10.52
N ALA A 127 9.41 3.29 10.83
CA ALA A 127 10.32 4.42 10.94
C ALA A 127 10.33 5.26 9.64
N ILE A 128 11.02 6.40 9.64
CA ILE A 128 11.22 7.20 8.43
C ILE A 128 11.85 6.32 7.34
N PRO A 129 11.36 6.34 6.10
CA PRO A 129 11.73 5.35 5.07
C PRO A 129 13.24 5.13 4.88
N ASN A 130 14.04 6.18 4.85
CA ASN A 130 15.50 6.04 4.68
C ASN A 130 16.22 5.43 5.89
N GLU A 131 15.58 5.36 7.06
CA GLU A 131 16.13 4.76 8.29
C GLU A 131 15.77 3.26 8.43
N ARG A 132 14.81 2.77 7.63
CA ARG A 132 14.26 1.41 7.72
C ARG A 132 15.28 0.32 7.39
N ALA A 133 16.02 0.47 6.30
CA ALA A 133 17.04 -0.51 5.90
C ALA A 133 18.22 -0.57 6.88
N PRO A 134 18.81 0.55 7.33
CA PRO A 134 19.82 0.54 8.40
C PRO A 134 19.34 -0.14 9.70
N LEU A 135 18.10 0.11 10.12
CA LEU A 135 17.52 -0.57 11.28
C LEU A 135 17.40 -2.09 11.04
N GLY A 136 16.83 -2.50 9.89
CA GLY A 136 16.69 -3.92 9.56
C GLY A 136 18.01 -4.68 9.54
N ILE A 137 19.10 -4.03 9.09
CA ILE A 137 20.45 -4.60 9.15
C ILE A 137 20.87 -4.86 10.61
N ARG A 138 20.62 -3.90 11.52
CA ARG A 138 20.93 -4.10 12.96
C ARG A 138 20.07 -5.20 13.57
N VAL A 139 18.78 -5.22 13.24
CA VAL A 139 17.84 -6.27 13.70
C VAL A 139 18.30 -7.66 13.26
N MET A 140 18.59 -7.86 11.98
CA MET A 140 19.06 -9.16 11.49
C MET A 140 20.38 -9.59 12.13
N LYS A 141 21.33 -8.66 12.33
CA LYS A 141 22.59 -8.92 13.01
C LYS A 141 22.41 -9.28 14.50
N SER A 142 21.36 -8.81 15.17
CA SER A 142 21.02 -9.18 16.55
C SER A 142 20.37 -10.58 16.65
N GLY A 143 20.15 -11.24 15.51
CA GLY A 143 19.56 -12.57 15.42
C GLY A 143 18.03 -12.59 15.39
N LYS A 144 17.38 -11.46 15.07
CA LYS A 144 15.91 -11.32 14.97
C LYS A 144 15.47 -11.16 13.52
N ASP A 145 14.23 -11.54 13.24
CA ASP A 145 13.58 -11.28 11.97
C ASP A 145 13.01 -9.85 11.94
N TYR A 146 12.81 -9.32 10.74
CA TYR A 146 12.38 -7.95 10.54
C TYR A 146 11.21 -7.86 9.57
N MET A 147 10.12 -7.22 9.97
CA MET A 147 9.03 -6.80 9.09
C MET A 147 8.94 -5.28 9.11
N VAL A 148 8.90 -4.68 7.93
CA VAL A 148 8.95 -3.23 7.78
C VAL A 148 7.86 -2.73 6.84
N ASP A 149 7.40 -1.51 7.08
CA ASP A 149 6.51 -0.80 6.17
C ASP A 149 7.20 -0.48 4.83
N LYS A 150 6.41 -0.34 3.77
CA LYS A 150 6.86 0.15 2.46
C LYS A 150 7.11 1.69 2.48
N PRO A 151 8.10 2.20 1.75
CA PRO A 151 9.21 1.46 1.16
C PRO A 151 10.14 0.99 2.27
N GLY A 152 10.48 -0.27 2.26
CA GLY A 152 11.40 -0.82 3.27
C GLY A 152 12.85 -0.43 3.03
N ILE A 153 13.18 0.00 1.82
CA ILE A 153 14.52 0.33 1.33
C ILE A 153 14.38 1.49 0.34
N THR A 154 15.25 2.50 0.42
CA THR A 154 15.16 3.73 -0.39
C THR A 154 16.28 3.91 -1.41
N THR A 155 17.33 3.09 -1.36
CA THR A 155 18.44 3.14 -2.33
C THR A 155 18.93 1.75 -2.75
N LEU A 156 19.54 1.65 -3.95
CA LEU A 156 20.14 0.40 -4.42
C LEU A 156 21.33 -0.04 -3.55
N GLU A 157 22.06 0.89 -2.95
CA GLU A 157 23.15 0.64 -2.04
C GLU A 157 22.63 0.00 -0.73
N GLN A 158 21.53 0.52 -0.18
CA GLN A 158 20.85 -0.11 0.97
C GLN A 158 20.36 -1.51 0.62
N LEU A 159 19.78 -1.71 -0.58
CA LEU A 159 19.33 -3.03 -1.02
C LEU A 159 20.48 -4.04 -1.08
N ALA A 160 21.62 -3.65 -1.65
CA ALA A 160 22.80 -4.51 -1.70
C ALA A 160 23.28 -4.91 -0.31
N GLN A 161 23.30 -3.97 0.65
CA GLN A 161 23.67 -4.23 2.04
C GLN A 161 22.66 -5.16 2.75
N VAL A 162 21.36 -4.91 2.56
CA VAL A 162 20.29 -5.75 3.14
C VAL A 162 20.37 -7.18 2.60
N ARG A 163 20.50 -7.37 1.28
CA ARG A 163 20.66 -8.69 0.64
C ARG A 163 21.87 -9.44 1.22
N LYS A 164 23.02 -8.74 1.39
CA LYS A 164 24.20 -9.34 1.97
C LYS A 164 23.96 -9.82 3.40
N VAL A 165 23.44 -8.95 4.27
CA VAL A 165 23.18 -9.29 5.67
C VAL A 165 22.12 -10.38 5.80
N GLN A 166 21.06 -10.34 4.99
CA GLN A 166 20.04 -11.38 4.96
C GLN A 166 20.63 -12.75 4.60
N LYS A 167 21.49 -12.78 3.57
CA LYS A 167 22.21 -14.00 3.16
C LYS A 167 23.12 -14.55 4.27
N ASP A 168 23.84 -13.66 4.95
CA ASP A 168 24.80 -14.02 6.01
C ASP A 168 24.09 -14.52 7.27
N THR A 169 22.97 -13.87 7.66
CA THR A 169 22.24 -14.16 8.92
C THR A 169 21.11 -15.18 8.77
N LYS A 170 20.62 -15.40 7.55
CA LYS A 170 19.43 -16.20 7.25
C LYS A 170 18.17 -15.70 7.98
N ARG A 171 18.12 -14.42 8.35
CA ARG A 171 16.95 -13.79 8.95
C ARG A 171 16.00 -13.28 7.87
N ILE A 172 14.70 -13.23 8.20
CA ILE A 172 13.68 -12.72 7.30
C ILE A 172 13.76 -11.19 7.28
N TYR A 173 13.75 -10.61 6.08
CA TYR A 173 13.52 -9.20 5.82
C TYR A 173 12.22 -9.08 5.01
N SER A 174 11.10 -8.82 5.67
CA SER A 174 9.80 -8.74 5.01
C SER A 174 9.32 -7.29 4.90
N ILE A 175 8.97 -6.85 3.70
CA ILE A 175 8.31 -5.56 3.46
C ILE A 175 6.81 -5.80 3.34
N MET A 176 6.01 -5.14 4.18
CA MET A 176 4.56 -5.32 4.18
C MET A 176 3.90 -4.57 3.02
N TYR A 177 3.80 -5.23 1.88
CA TYR A 177 3.03 -4.73 0.74
C TYR A 177 1.53 -4.93 0.98
N SER A 178 0.95 -4.10 1.84
CA SER A 178 -0.40 -4.27 2.37
C SER A 178 -1.50 -4.30 1.32
N GLU A 179 -1.31 -3.64 0.16
CA GLU A 179 -2.28 -3.69 -0.94
C GLU A 179 -2.46 -5.08 -1.57
N ARG A 180 -1.51 -6.01 -1.34
CA ARG A 180 -1.65 -7.42 -1.65
C ARG A 180 -1.88 -8.26 -0.40
N LEU A 181 -1.04 -8.09 0.61
CA LEU A 181 -0.98 -8.98 1.77
C LEU A 181 -2.15 -8.81 2.74
N GLU A 182 -2.76 -7.61 2.77
CA GLU A 182 -3.87 -7.25 3.67
C GLU A 182 -5.10 -6.73 2.90
N ASN A 183 -5.21 -7.04 1.60
CA ASN A 183 -6.40 -6.74 0.80
C ASN A 183 -7.12 -8.01 0.36
N ARG A 184 -8.32 -8.21 0.85
CA ARG A 184 -9.11 -9.44 0.68
C ARG A 184 -9.43 -9.74 -0.80
N ALA A 185 -9.73 -8.70 -1.60
CA ALA A 185 -10.00 -8.87 -3.02
C ALA A 185 -8.74 -9.26 -3.79
N THR A 186 -7.57 -8.73 -3.41
CA THR A 186 -6.29 -9.10 -4.05
C THR A 186 -5.91 -10.55 -3.72
N ILE A 187 -6.16 -11.00 -2.48
CA ILE A 187 -5.94 -12.41 -2.09
C ILE A 187 -6.84 -13.33 -2.91
N LYS A 188 -8.15 -13.04 -2.97
CA LYS A 188 -9.10 -13.85 -3.75
C LYS A 188 -8.77 -13.88 -5.24
N ALA A 189 -8.39 -12.74 -5.81
CA ALA A 189 -7.92 -12.66 -7.20
C ALA A 189 -6.70 -13.56 -7.45
N GLY A 190 -5.75 -13.61 -6.52
CA GLY A 190 -4.59 -14.50 -6.60
C GLY A 190 -4.97 -15.98 -6.63
N GLU A 191 -5.97 -16.39 -5.83
CA GLU A 191 -6.52 -17.75 -5.86
C GLU A 191 -7.12 -18.06 -7.25
N LEU A 192 -8.00 -17.18 -7.76
CA LEU A 192 -8.66 -17.36 -9.05
C LEU A 192 -7.69 -17.40 -10.23
N VAL A 193 -6.64 -16.57 -10.20
CA VAL A 193 -5.58 -16.61 -11.22
C VAL A 193 -4.82 -17.94 -11.15
N LYS A 194 -4.51 -18.42 -9.95
CA LYS A 194 -3.84 -19.72 -9.75
C LYS A 194 -4.71 -20.90 -10.22
N GLU A 195 -6.03 -20.80 -10.09
CA GLU A 195 -7.02 -21.77 -10.59
C GLU A 195 -7.18 -21.71 -12.13
N GLY A 196 -6.57 -20.73 -12.80
CA GLY A 196 -6.61 -20.58 -14.26
C GLY A 196 -7.87 -19.89 -14.80
N LEU A 197 -8.65 -19.18 -13.94
CA LEU A 197 -9.97 -18.62 -14.30
C LEU A 197 -9.95 -17.66 -15.50
N ILE A 198 -8.82 -16.97 -15.73
CA ILE A 198 -8.61 -16.02 -16.84
C ILE A 198 -7.55 -16.48 -17.84
N GLY A 199 -7.17 -17.76 -17.80
CA GLY A 199 -6.08 -18.29 -18.61
C GLY A 199 -4.71 -17.77 -18.17
N LYS A 200 -3.75 -17.69 -19.10
CA LYS A 200 -2.40 -17.18 -18.84
C LYS A 200 -2.44 -15.66 -18.67
N VAL A 201 -1.85 -15.15 -17.59
CA VAL A 201 -1.74 -13.70 -17.38
C VAL A 201 -0.86 -13.05 -18.46
N VAL A 202 -1.32 -11.94 -19.02
CA VAL A 202 -0.67 -11.17 -20.07
C VAL A 202 -0.13 -9.85 -19.52
N GLN A 203 -0.97 -9.13 -18.73
CA GLN A 203 -0.63 -7.79 -18.24
C GLN A 203 -1.30 -7.49 -16.90
N THR A 204 -0.62 -6.67 -16.10
CA THR A 204 -1.23 -5.98 -14.95
C THR A 204 -1.26 -4.47 -15.18
N ILE A 205 -2.33 -3.80 -14.75
CA ILE A 205 -2.43 -2.34 -14.68
C ILE A 205 -2.75 -1.97 -13.23
N GLY A 206 -1.78 -1.38 -12.54
CA GLY A 206 -1.89 -0.99 -11.14
C GLY A 206 -2.00 0.52 -10.97
N LEU A 207 -3.04 1.00 -10.30
CA LEU A 207 -3.26 2.42 -10.00
C LEU A 207 -3.23 2.64 -8.49
N GLY A 208 -2.38 3.54 -8.02
CA GLY A 208 -2.23 3.89 -6.61
C GLY A 208 -2.41 5.39 -6.34
N PRO A 209 -3.56 5.99 -6.66
CA PRO A 209 -3.82 7.38 -6.30
C PRO A 209 -4.06 7.51 -4.79
N HIS A 210 -3.45 8.54 -4.18
CA HIS A 210 -3.55 8.85 -2.76
C HIS A 210 -4.00 10.30 -2.54
N ARG A 211 -4.61 10.58 -1.38
CA ARG A 211 -4.91 11.95 -0.96
C ARG A 211 -3.72 12.55 -0.25
N MET A 212 -3.34 13.77 -0.68
CA MET A 212 -2.14 14.43 -0.17
C MET A 212 -2.27 14.85 1.30
N THR A 213 -3.34 15.55 1.70
CA THR A 213 -3.54 16.11 3.04
C THR A 213 -2.28 16.77 3.64
N PRO A 214 -1.71 17.83 3.02
CA PRO A 214 -0.36 18.30 3.34
C PRO A 214 -0.21 18.82 4.79
N LYS A 215 -1.28 19.38 5.38
CA LYS A 215 -1.26 19.87 6.77
C LYS A 215 -1.03 18.80 7.82
N SER A 216 -1.28 17.54 7.51
CA SER A 216 -1.09 16.40 8.41
C SER A 216 0.21 15.64 8.18
N ARG A 217 1.01 16.04 7.19
CA ARG A 217 2.24 15.34 6.84
C ARG A 217 3.44 15.93 7.58
N PRO A 218 4.33 15.08 8.11
CA PRO A 218 5.58 15.54 8.72
C PRO A 218 6.57 16.04 7.64
N GLU A 219 7.53 16.86 8.02
CA GLU A 219 8.50 17.45 7.09
C GLU A 219 9.27 16.45 6.24
N TRP A 220 9.63 15.30 6.81
CA TRP A 220 10.38 14.27 6.09
C TRP A 220 9.63 13.72 4.87
N PHE A 221 8.30 13.79 4.88
CA PHE A 221 7.44 13.35 3.80
C PHE A 221 7.66 14.15 2.49
N PHE A 222 8.09 15.39 2.59
CA PHE A 222 8.34 16.27 1.45
C PHE A 222 9.81 16.27 0.97
N ASP A 223 10.67 15.47 1.58
CA ASP A 223 12.08 15.35 1.18
C ASP A 223 12.35 13.97 0.56
N LYS A 224 12.54 13.94 -0.78
CA LYS A 224 12.85 12.72 -1.54
C LYS A 224 13.96 11.88 -0.94
N LYS A 225 14.99 12.50 -0.34
CA LYS A 225 16.08 11.77 0.32
C LYS A 225 15.60 10.98 1.55
N ARG A 226 14.49 11.38 2.15
CA ARG A 226 13.93 10.74 3.34
C ARG A 226 12.83 9.75 2.99
N PHE A 227 11.91 10.06 2.07
CA PHE A 227 10.82 9.14 1.71
C PHE A 227 11.14 8.21 0.54
N GLY A 228 12.19 8.48 -0.26
CA GLY A 228 12.67 7.60 -1.33
C GLY A 228 12.15 7.91 -2.73
N GLY A 229 11.19 8.85 -2.87
CA GLY A 229 10.51 9.16 -4.13
C GLY A 229 9.19 8.41 -4.30
N ILE A 230 8.28 8.94 -5.14
CA ILE A 230 6.89 8.46 -5.23
C ILE A 230 6.79 7.03 -5.77
N ILE A 231 7.68 6.65 -6.69
CA ILE A 231 7.70 5.28 -7.23
C ILE A 231 8.16 4.30 -6.14
N CYS A 232 9.18 4.63 -5.35
CA CYS A 232 9.59 3.79 -4.22
C CYS A 232 8.50 3.72 -3.15
N ASP A 233 7.87 4.86 -2.82
CA ASP A 233 6.91 4.93 -1.73
C ASP A 233 5.60 4.22 -2.07
N ILE A 234 4.92 4.62 -3.15
CA ILE A 234 3.59 4.09 -3.48
C ILE A 234 3.69 2.91 -4.44
N ALA A 235 4.41 3.06 -5.56
CA ALA A 235 4.42 2.04 -6.61
C ALA A 235 5.09 0.72 -6.21
N SER A 236 5.82 0.68 -5.08
CA SER A 236 6.33 -0.58 -4.52
C SER A 236 5.24 -1.64 -4.33
N HIS A 237 4.02 -1.24 -3.96
CA HIS A 237 2.86 -2.14 -3.92
C HIS A 237 2.51 -2.73 -5.27
N GLN A 238 2.55 -1.91 -6.34
CA GLN A 238 2.18 -2.36 -7.68
C GLN A 238 3.26 -3.23 -8.32
N PHE A 239 4.54 -3.01 -8.00
CA PHE A 239 5.63 -3.93 -8.39
C PHE A 239 5.49 -5.29 -7.74
N ASP A 240 5.17 -5.34 -6.44
CA ASP A 240 4.86 -6.58 -5.74
C ASP A 240 3.69 -7.33 -6.38
N GLN A 241 2.59 -6.62 -6.68
CA GLN A 241 1.42 -7.21 -7.32
C GLN A 241 1.71 -7.67 -8.76
N PHE A 242 2.51 -6.91 -9.52
CA PHE A 242 2.94 -7.32 -10.85
C PHE A 242 3.67 -8.66 -10.82
N LEU A 243 4.68 -8.79 -9.96
CA LEU A 243 5.43 -10.05 -9.82
C LEU A 243 4.53 -11.20 -9.38
N PHE A 244 3.64 -10.94 -8.41
CA PHE A 244 2.74 -11.94 -7.87
C PHE A 244 1.77 -12.48 -8.93
N PHE A 245 1.08 -11.61 -9.66
CA PHE A 245 0.06 -12.04 -10.62
C PHE A 245 0.66 -12.61 -11.91
N THR A 246 1.77 -12.07 -12.40
CA THR A 246 2.43 -12.60 -13.60
C THR A 246 3.29 -13.82 -13.32
N GLY A 247 3.62 -14.11 -12.05
CA GLY A 247 4.60 -15.13 -11.70
C GLY A 247 6.03 -14.79 -12.16
N SER A 248 6.30 -13.50 -12.46
CA SER A 248 7.61 -13.11 -12.98
C SER A 248 8.70 -13.22 -11.91
N THR A 249 9.78 -13.91 -12.25
CA THR A 249 11.00 -14.04 -11.46
C THR A 249 12.15 -13.18 -11.97
N LYS A 250 11.95 -12.56 -13.15
CA LYS A 250 12.85 -11.58 -13.77
C LYS A 250 11.99 -10.52 -14.45
N ALA A 251 12.39 -9.27 -14.30
CA ALA A 251 11.73 -8.15 -14.96
C ALA A 251 12.69 -6.99 -15.19
N GLU A 252 12.32 -6.11 -16.12
CA GLU A 252 13.04 -4.87 -16.45
C GLU A 252 12.08 -3.70 -16.56
N ILE A 253 12.59 -2.50 -16.31
CA ILE A 253 11.86 -1.26 -16.51
C ILE A 253 12.02 -0.84 -17.98
N VAL A 254 10.89 -0.68 -18.67
CA VAL A 254 10.85 -0.21 -20.06
C VAL A 254 10.93 1.31 -20.12
N ALA A 255 10.12 1.98 -19.29
CA ALA A 255 10.11 3.43 -19.13
C ALA A 255 9.55 3.79 -17.76
N SER A 256 10.00 4.92 -17.21
CA SER A 256 9.45 5.51 -16.00
C SER A 256 9.57 7.03 -16.04
N GLN A 257 8.63 7.70 -15.40
CA GLN A 257 8.66 9.14 -15.23
C GLN A 257 8.10 9.55 -13.85
N VAL A 258 8.55 10.71 -13.37
CA VAL A 258 8.12 11.33 -12.13
C VAL A 258 8.00 12.83 -12.30
N GLY A 259 7.25 13.49 -11.45
CA GLY A 259 7.16 14.94 -11.44
C GLY A 259 6.58 15.49 -10.16
N ASN A 260 6.81 16.78 -9.97
CA ASN A 260 6.08 17.63 -9.05
C ASN A 260 5.20 18.57 -9.89
N VAL A 261 3.98 18.17 -10.14
CA VAL A 261 3.07 18.83 -11.08
C VAL A 261 2.26 19.95 -10.42
N ASN A 262 1.87 19.75 -9.15
CA ASN A 262 0.92 20.66 -8.47
C ASN A 262 1.33 21.08 -7.05
N HIS A 263 2.55 20.77 -6.60
CA HIS A 263 3.01 21.12 -5.25
C HIS A 263 4.36 21.86 -5.28
N PRO A 264 4.47 23.00 -6.01
CA PRO A 264 5.74 23.71 -6.19
C PRO A 264 6.34 24.25 -4.88
N GLN A 265 5.51 24.41 -3.83
CA GLN A 265 5.93 24.80 -2.48
C GLN A 265 6.80 23.73 -1.79
N TYR A 266 6.81 22.50 -2.31
CA TYR A 266 7.64 21.38 -1.84
C TYR A 266 8.58 20.92 -2.96
N PRO A 267 9.67 21.65 -3.28
CA PRO A 267 10.48 21.43 -4.49
C PRO A 267 11.24 20.09 -4.52
N LYS A 268 11.33 19.40 -3.38
CA LYS A 268 11.96 18.08 -3.28
C LYS A 268 10.92 16.93 -3.25
N PHE A 269 9.66 17.26 -3.46
CA PHE A 269 8.57 16.30 -3.45
C PHE A 269 8.22 15.86 -4.88
N GLU A 270 7.68 14.67 -5.00
CA GLU A 270 7.11 14.14 -6.25
C GLU A 270 5.66 13.79 -5.97
N ASP A 271 4.73 14.31 -6.78
CA ASP A 271 3.31 14.09 -6.63
C ASP A 271 2.69 13.22 -7.73
N PHE A 272 3.50 12.87 -8.72
CA PHE A 272 3.14 11.99 -9.83
C PHE A 272 4.28 11.06 -10.19
N GLY A 273 3.95 9.82 -10.58
CA GLY A 273 4.88 8.88 -11.18
C GLY A 273 4.17 7.75 -11.91
N ASP A 274 4.78 7.29 -12.99
CA ASP A 274 4.34 6.08 -13.68
C ASP A 274 5.50 5.23 -14.18
N THR A 275 5.21 3.99 -14.53
CA THR A 275 6.21 3.03 -14.98
C THR A 275 5.60 1.99 -15.90
N MET A 276 6.29 1.69 -17.00
CA MET A 276 6.07 0.50 -17.82
C MET A 276 7.17 -0.51 -17.56
N LEU A 277 6.78 -1.78 -17.40
CA LEU A 277 7.73 -2.85 -17.13
C LEU A 277 7.35 -4.14 -17.88
N ARG A 278 8.37 -4.99 -18.06
CA ARG A 278 8.24 -6.30 -18.73
C ARG A 278 8.94 -7.35 -17.89
N GLY A 279 8.25 -8.44 -17.62
CA GLY A 279 8.78 -9.63 -16.96
C GLY A 279 8.73 -10.87 -17.83
N ASN A 280 9.31 -11.95 -17.33
CA ASN A 280 9.26 -13.25 -18.00
C ASN A 280 7.88 -13.94 -17.92
N GLY A 281 6.93 -13.39 -17.15
CA GLY A 281 5.55 -13.90 -17.04
C GLY A 281 4.48 -12.94 -17.57
N GLY A 282 4.84 -11.72 -18.02
CA GLY A 282 3.89 -10.74 -18.54
C GLY A 282 4.43 -9.31 -18.51
N THR A 283 3.57 -8.35 -18.86
CA THR A 283 3.90 -6.91 -18.82
C THR A 283 3.14 -6.18 -17.72
N GLY A 284 3.57 -4.97 -17.39
CA GLY A 284 2.91 -4.14 -16.37
C GLY A 284 2.90 -2.66 -16.72
N TYR A 285 1.83 -1.97 -16.29
CA TYR A 285 1.78 -0.51 -16.22
C TYR A 285 1.36 -0.09 -14.81
N ILE A 286 2.05 0.89 -14.28
CA ILE A 286 1.85 1.41 -12.93
C ILE A 286 1.71 2.92 -13.01
N ARG A 287 0.70 3.49 -12.34
CA ARG A 287 0.57 4.94 -12.10
C ARG A 287 0.29 5.18 -10.63
N VAL A 288 1.02 6.11 -10.05
CA VAL A 288 0.87 6.57 -8.66
C VAL A 288 0.84 8.09 -8.60
N ASP A 289 0.01 8.62 -7.72
CA ASP A 289 -0.16 10.06 -7.62
C ASP A 289 -0.71 10.50 -6.25
N TRP A 290 -0.58 11.79 -5.95
CA TRP A 290 -1.15 12.45 -4.77
C TRP A 290 -2.33 13.35 -5.14
N PHE A 291 -3.15 12.93 -6.13
CA PHE A 291 -4.23 13.73 -6.69
C PHE A 291 -5.64 13.22 -6.38
N THR A 292 -5.80 12.32 -5.41
CA THR A 292 -7.15 11.92 -4.99
C THR A 292 -7.93 13.14 -4.50
N PRO A 293 -9.04 13.51 -5.16
CA PRO A 293 -9.81 14.72 -4.84
C PRO A 293 -10.59 14.57 -3.53
N ASP A 294 -10.87 15.71 -2.86
CA ASP A 294 -11.57 15.73 -1.58
C ASP A 294 -13.01 15.22 -1.66
N GLY A 295 -13.64 15.31 -2.83
CA GLY A 295 -14.98 14.76 -3.08
C GLY A 295 -15.07 13.23 -3.04
N LEU A 296 -13.95 12.52 -3.12
CA LEU A 296 -13.94 11.06 -2.97
C LEU A 296 -14.06 10.68 -1.49
N LYS A 297 -15.00 9.79 -1.15
CA LYS A 297 -15.22 9.31 0.24
C LYS A 297 -14.18 8.27 0.71
N SER A 298 -12.97 8.31 0.15
CA SER A 298 -11.85 7.44 0.51
C SER A 298 -10.54 8.23 0.44
N TRP A 299 -9.50 7.76 1.11
CA TRP A 299 -8.16 8.34 1.04
C TRP A 299 -7.46 8.10 -0.31
N GLY A 300 -7.97 7.16 -1.10
CA GLY A 300 -7.46 6.79 -2.41
C GLY A 300 -8.45 5.92 -3.17
N ASP A 301 -8.20 5.73 -4.47
CA ASP A 301 -8.96 4.84 -5.37
C ASP A 301 -7.99 3.82 -6.00
N GLY A 302 -7.41 2.98 -5.14
CA GLY A 302 -6.48 1.94 -5.56
C GLY A 302 -7.17 0.89 -6.43
N ARG A 303 -6.66 0.70 -7.65
CA ARG A 303 -7.20 -0.26 -8.61
C ARG A 303 -6.13 -1.18 -9.17
N LEU A 304 -6.53 -2.39 -9.51
CA LEU A 304 -5.69 -3.33 -10.23
C LEU A 304 -6.53 -4.07 -11.27
N THR A 305 -6.07 -4.06 -12.52
CA THR A 305 -6.59 -4.93 -13.58
C THR A 305 -5.54 -6.01 -13.88
N VAL A 306 -5.98 -7.26 -13.93
CA VAL A 306 -5.17 -8.41 -14.34
C VAL A 306 -5.80 -8.98 -15.62
N LEU A 307 -5.13 -8.77 -16.76
CA LEU A 307 -5.55 -9.29 -18.06
C LEU A 307 -4.94 -10.67 -18.29
N GLY A 308 -5.77 -11.63 -18.61
CA GLY A 308 -5.38 -12.96 -19.06
C GLY A 308 -5.80 -13.26 -20.50
N THR A 309 -5.43 -14.41 -21.01
CA THR A 309 -5.79 -14.86 -22.40
C THR A 309 -7.25 -15.25 -22.55
N GLU A 310 -7.97 -15.52 -21.46
CA GLU A 310 -9.35 -15.99 -21.46
C GLU A 310 -10.30 -15.08 -20.68
N GLY A 311 -9.81 -13.95 -20.20
CA GLY A 311 -10.61 -12.98 -19.43
C GLY A 311 -9.75 -11.99 -18.68
N TYR A 312 -10.38 -11.23 -17.77
CA TYR A 312 -9.70 -10.29 -16.91
C TYR A 312 -10.37 -10.19 -15.53
N ILE A 313 -9.60 -9.73 -14.58
CA ILE A 313 -10.04 -9.39 -13.22
C ILE A 313 -9.82 -7.90 -13.01
N GLU A 314 -10.81 -7.19 -12.43
CA GLU A 314 -10.66 -5.82 -11.91
C GLU A 314 -10.86 -5.82 -10.40
N ILE A 315 -9.93 -5.21 -9.67
CA ILE A 315 -9.98 -5.00 -8.23
C ILE A 315 -10.12 -3.52 -7.94
N ARG A 316 -11.12 -3.14 -7.13
CA ARG A 316 -11.27 -1.82 -6.51
C ARG A 316 -11.04 -1.97 -5.02
N LYS A 317 -9.87 -1.53 -4.54
CA LYS A 317 -9.41 -1.86 -3.18
C LYS A 317 -10.13 -1.09 -2.09
N ASN A 318 -10.39 0.18 -2.32
CA ASN A 318 -10.81 1.13 -1.28
C ASN A 318 -12.26 1.59 -1.43
N ILE A 319 -12.74 1.72 -2.66
CA ILE A 319 -14.07 2.27 -2.96
C ILE A 319 -14.55 1.79 -4.33
N ASP A 320 -15.86 1.61 -4.48
CA ASP A 320 -16.51 1.50 -5.78
C ASP A 320 -17.25 2.81 -6.11
N ILE A 321 -16.72 3.59 -7.03
CA ILE A 321 -17.35 4.84 -7.49
C ILE A 321 -18.69 4.60 -8.20
N ALA A 322 -19.03 3.37 -8.60
CA ALA A 322 -20.30 2.97 -9.18
C ALA A 322 -21.39 2.69 -8.11
N GLY A 323 -21.06 2.86 -6.81
CA GLY A 323 -22.04 2.91 -5.73
C GLY A 323 -22.16 1.71 -4.83
N ARG A 324 -21.32 0.65 -4.98
CA ARG A 324 -21.26 -0.41 -3.98
C ARG A 324 -20.57 0.09 -2.73
N GLU A 325 -21.09 -0.26 -1.57
CA GLU A 325 -20.53 0.16 -0.29
C GLU A 325 -19.24 -0.61 0.04
N GLY A 326 -18.37 0.04 0.84
CA GLY A 326 -17.13 -0.54 1.34
C GLY A 326 -15.98 -0.56 0.33
N GLY A 327 -15.06 -1.48 0.54
CA GLY A 327 -13.90 -1.76 -0.31
C GLY A 327 -13.79 -3.26 -0.63
N ASN A 328 -12.64 -3.69 -1.13
CA ASN A 328 -12.38 -5.09 -1.50
C ASN A 328 -13.32 -5.63 -2.59
N HIS A 329 -13.65 -4.80 -3.57
CA HIS A 329 -14.49 -5.21 -4.70
C HIS A 329 -13.68 -5.98 -5.74
N LEU A 330 -14.23 -7.10 -6.20
CA LEU A 330 -13.63 -7.97 -7.19
C LEU A 330 -14.64 -8.26 -8.32
N PHE A 331 -14.23 -7.94 -9.54
CA PHE A 331 -14.98 -8.19 -10.75
C PHE A 331 -14.20 -9.14 -11.65
N VAL A 332 -14.88 -10.14 -12.19
CA VAL A 332 -14.31 -11.11 -13.12
C VAL A 332 -15.13 -11.09 -14.40
N VAL A 333 -14.43 -11.07 -15.53
CA VAL A 333 -15.03 -11.26 -16.85
C VAL A 333 -14.20 -12.30 -17.58
N ASN A 334 -14.85 -13.39 -18.02
CA ASN A 334 -14.21 -14.44 -18.79
C ASN A 334 -15.13 -14.93 -19.93
N ASN A 335 -14.73 -15.96 -20.64
CA ASN A 335 -15.49 -16.48 -21.79
C ASN A 335 -16.89 -17.05 -21.42
N LYS A 336 -17.20 -17.22 -20.14
CA LYS A 336 -18.44 -17.84 -19.67
C LYS A 336 -19.37 -16.83 -18.99
N GLU A 337 -18.80 -15.88 -18.23
CA GLU A 337 -19.61 -15.03 -17.34
C GLU A 337 -18.95 -13.70 -17.01
N THR A 338 -19.76 -12.78 -16.52
CA THR A 338 -19.35 -11.56 -15.81
C THR A 338 -19.84 -11.68 -14.38
N GLN A 339 -18.93 -11.65 -13.42
CA GLN A 339 -19.24 -11.89 -12.00
C GLN A 339 -18.67 -10.79 -11.11
N TYR A 340 -19.45 -10.42 -10.10
CA TYR A 340 -18.98 -9.68 -8.91
C TYR A 340 -18.80 -10.67 -7.75
N ILE A 341 -17.65 -10.62 -7.08
CA ILE A 341 -17.33 -11.48 -5.94
C ILE A 341 -17.20 -10.61 -4.69
N ASP A 342 -18.03 -10.87 -3.70
CA ASP A 342 -17.89 -10.26 -2.36
C ASP A 342 -16.73 -10.91 -1.60
N CYS A 343 -15.70 -10.10 -1.36
CA CYS A 343 -14.49 -10.54 -0.67
C CYS A 343 -14.49 -10.21 0.84
N SER A 344 -15.60 -9.75 1.40
CA SER A 344 -15.67 -9.28 2.80
C SER A 344 -15.26 -10.35 3.84
N LYS A 345 -15.43 -11.63 3.51
CA LYS A 345 -15.13 -12.77 4.38
C LYS A 345 -13.85 -13.55 4.01
N VAL A 346 -13.11 -13.09 3.01
CA VAL A 346 -11.83 -13.74 2.63
C VAL A 346 -10.82 -13.55 3.76
N GLU A 347 -10.16 -14.63 4.17
CA GLU A 347 -9.13 -14.58 5.22
C GLU A 347 -7.91 -13.78 4.78
N LEU A 348 -7.20 -13.20 5.76
CA LEU A 348 -5.94 -12.50 5.59
C LEU A 348 -4.82 -13.36 6.16
N PRO A 349 -4.16 -14.20 5.35
CA PRO A 349 -3.26 -15.25 5.84
C PRO A 349 -1.86 -14.75 6.21
N TYR A 350 -1.46 -13.56 5.75
CA TYR A 350 -0.08 -13.08 5.81
C TYR A 350 0.51 -13.11 7.22
N GLY A 351 -0.19 -12.59 8.23
CA GLY A 351 0.33 -12.56 9.60
C GLY A 351 0.64 -13.95 10.14
N ARG A 352 -0.25 -14.92 9.89
CA ARG A 352 -0.03 -16.32 10.29
C ARG A 352 1.14 -16.94 9.53
N GLN A 353 1.18 -16.76 8.22
CA GLN A 353 2.28 -17.27 7.39
C GLN A 353 3.62 -16.69 7.81
N LEU A 354 3.70 -15.39 8.13
CA LEU A 354 4.94 -14.78 8.63
C LEU A 354 5.36 -15.35 9.99
N VAL A 355 4.41 -15.56 10.91
CA VAL A 355 4.70 -16.20 12.20
C VAL A 355 5.20 -17.64 12.00
N ASP A 356 4.58 -18.40 11.10
CA ASP A 356 5.02 -19.73 10.71
C ASP A 356 6.45 -19.71 10.11
N ASP A 357 6.74 -18.76 9.24
CA ASP A 357 8.06 -18.59 8.61
C ASP A 357 9.14 -18.24 9.64
N VAL A 358 8.83 -17.38 10.64
CA VAL A 358 9.72 -17.05 11.75
C VAL A 358 10.08 -18.30 12.57
N LEU A 359 9.10 -19.15 12.85
CA LEU A 359 9.29 -20.37 13.65
C LEU A 359 10.00 -21.48 12.87
N ASN A 360 9.59 -21.70 11.62
CA ASN A 360 10.00 -22.87 10.83
C ASN A 360 11.13 -22.55 9.85
N ARG A 361 11.55 -21.28 9.76
CA ARG A 361 12.58 -20.80 8.81
C ARG A 361 12.20 -21.07 7.35
N THR A 362 10.89 -20.88 7.03
CA THR A 362 10.31 -20.96 5.69
C THR A 362 10.08 -19.59 5.08
N GLU A 363 9.56 -19.51 3.86
CA GLU A 363 9.28 -18.26 3.13
C GLU A 363 7.88 -18.33 2.47
N THR A 364 6.89 -18.82 3.22
CA THR A 364 5.53 -19.06 2.71
C THR A 364 4.72 -17.78 2.59
N ALA A 365 4.96 -16.80 3.46
CA ALA A 365 4.31 -15.49 3.40
C ALA A 365 4.76 -14.67 2.18
N MET A 366 6.06 -14.65 1.95
CA MET A 366 6.70 -14.02 0.80
C MET A 366 8.17 -14.44 0.74
N SER A 367 8.61 -14.93 -0.43
CA SER A 367 10.03 -15.28 -0.58
C SER A 367 10.92 -14.03 -0.51
N GLN A 368 12.14 -14.18 0.02
CA GLN A 368 13.10 -13.08 0.10
C GLN A 368 13.44 -12.55 -1.29
N GLU A 369 13.52 -13.43 -2.29
CA GLU A 369 13.80 -12.99 -3.66
C GLU A 369 12.67 -12.16 -4.25
N HIS A 370 11.41 -12.53 -4.03
CA HIS A 370 10.25 -11.71 -4.45
C HIS A 370 10.28 -10.33 -3.76
N CYS A 371 10.47 -10.28 -2.45
CA CYS A 371 10.55 -9.06 -1.66
C CYS A 371 11.62 -8.10 -2.22
N PHE A 372 12.81 -8.63 -2.48
CA PHE A 372 13.94 -7.85 -2.97
C PHE A 372 13.82 -7.49 -4.44
N LEU A 373 13.24 -8.34 -5.30
CA LEU A 373 13.02 -8.03 -6.70
C LEU A 373 11.98 -6.91 -6.86
N ALA A 374 10.87 -6.95 -6.12
CA ALA A 374 9.88 -5.87 -6.13
C ALA A 374 10.50 -4.52 -5.72
N THR A 375 11.30 -4.53 -4.66
CA THR A 375 12.07 -3.36 -4.21
C THR A 375 13.06 -2.87 -5.26
N GLU A 376 13.84 -3.79 -5.86
CA GLU A 376 14.83 -3.46 -6.87
C GLU A 376 14.22 -2.79 -8.09
N LEU A 377 13.08 -3.29 -8.56
CA LEU A 377 12.35 -2.71 -9.69
C LEU A 377 11.87 -1.30 -9.36
N ALA A 378 11.30 -1.08 -8.16
CA ALA A 378 10.87 0.25 -7.72
C ALA A 378 12.05 1.23 -7.64
N LEU A 379 13.18 0.81 -7.07
CA LEU A 379 14.39 1.63 -6.98
C LEU A 379 15.00 1.95 -8.35
N LYS A 380 15.04 1.00 -9.28
CA LYS A 380 15.51 1.21 -10.65
C LYS A 380 14.60 2.14 -11.42
N ALA A 381 13.28 1.96 -11.31
CA ALA A 381 12.30 2.85 -11.93
C ALA A 381 12.43 4.27 -11.39
N GLN A 382 12.53 4.46 -10.08
CA GLN A 382 12.72 5.77 -9.45
C GLN A 382 14.04 6.46 -9.87
N LYS A 383 15.14 5.69 -9.92
CA LYS A 383 16.46 6.21 -10.26
C LYS A 383 16.54 6.69 -11.71
N ASN A 384 15.89 5.96 -12.63
CA ASN A 384 15.97 6.19 -14.08
C ASN A 384 14.78 6.99 -14.62
N ALA A 385 13.87 7.44 -13.74
CA ALA A 385 12.68 8.18 -14.15
C ALA A 385 13.01 9.49 -14.83
N GLN A 386 12.34 9.76 -15.94
CA GLN A 386 12.36 11.05 -16.61
C GLN A 386 11.45 12.04 -15.86
N ASN A 387 11.81 13.32 -15.85
CA ASN A 387 10.97 14.34 -15.24
C ASN A 387 9.91 14.82 -16.24
N VAL A 388 8.63 14.67 -15.89
CA VAL A 388 7.52 15.10 -16.76
C VAL A 388 7.47 16.61 -16.99
N ALA A 389 8.00 17.42 -16.07
CA ALA A 389 8.07 18.89 -16.24
C ALA A 389 9.15 19.33 -17.24
N ALA A 390 10.04 18.43 -17.69
CA ALA A 390 11.10 18.76 -18.62
C ALA A 390 10.64 18.94 -20.09
N LEU A 391 9.35 18.71 -20.37
CA LEU A 391 8.77 18.85 -21.71
C LEU A 391 7.96 20.14 -21.89
N SER A 392 7.94 21.03 -20.89
CA SER A 392 7.24 22.33 -20.94
C SER A 392 8.15 23.46 -21.44
#